data_2d3b97a1cc800af0ebdeaa02e8a61811
#
_entry.id   2d3b97a1cc800af0ebdeaa02e8a61811
#
_cell.length_a   1.000
_cell.length_b   1.000
_cell.length_c   1.000
_cell.angle_alpha   90.00
_cell.angle_beta   90.00
_cell.angle_gamma   90.00
#
_symmetry.space_group_name_H-M   'P 1'
#
loop_
_entity.id
_entity.type
_entity.pdbx_description
1 polymer ?
#
loop_
_entity_poly.entity_id
_entity_poly.type
_entity_poly.pdbx_seq_one_letter_code
_entity_poly.pdbx_strand_id
1 'polypeptide(L)'
;IKHPIANTSKSTFDVRLFNLEDDYYQTDNFTNKDTTDFTTFNGGAGSWEFVQNSLNRKQFANSGTFFQLKIRYVYGMERSVPGSTSPQTSEFQKEHQWINLNLEIQDFIIDNNFFHLGLHARGVFNSQSLFSNYTATLLAMTSFSLVPDAETFFLPEYRSPQHLGAGINTIFTVKKNFDIRFDTYYYQPFVQLIKND
;
A
#
# COMPACT_ATOMS: atom_id res chain seq x y z
N ILE A 1 8.89 7.58 17.48
CA ILE A 1 9.58 8.86 17.76
C ILE A 1 9.52 9.68 16.47
N LYS A 2 9.11 10.94 16.56
CA LYS A 2 9.00 11.87 15.43
C LYS A 2 9.99 13.00 15.62
N HIS A 3 10.88 13.21 14.66
CA HIS A 3 11.82 14.30 14.67
C HIS A 3 11.56 15.22 13.48
N PRO A 4 11.11 16.47 13.69
CA PRO A 4 11.09 17.46 12.63
C PRO A 4 12.53 17.87 12.28
N ILE A 5 12.92 17.74 11.02
CA ILE A 5 14.26 18.12 10.53
C ILE A 5 14.22 19.55 9.98
N ALA A 6 13.08 19.96 9.45
CA ALA A 6 12.77 21.32 9.02
C ALA A 6 11.25 21.51 9.04
N ASN A 7 10.76 22.74 8.83
CA ASN A 7 9.31 23.02 8.84
C ASN A 7 8.49 22.17 7.84
N THR A 8 9.12 21.66 6.78
CA THR A 8 8.50 20.84 5.73
C THR A 8 8.91 19.38 5.75
N SER A 9 9.84 18.97 6.64
CA SER A 9 10.41 17.63 6.66
C SER A 9 10.19 16.95 8.01
N LYS A 10 9.95 15.64 7.97
CA LYS A 10 9.67 14.83 9.16
C LYS A 10 10.28 13.46 9.00
N SER A 11 10.95 12.98 10.05
CA SER A 11 11.40 11.60 10.19
C SER A 11 10.60 10.91 11.29
N THR A 12 10.12 9.69 11.03
CA THR A 12 9.30 8.92 11.96
C THR A 12 9.86 7.52 12.09
N PHE A 13 10.06 7.07 13.32
CA PHE A 13 10.34 5.67 13.64
C PHE A 13 9.14 5.07 14.36
N ASP A 14 8.72 3.90 13.93
CA ASP A 14 7.58 3.17 14.50
C ASP A 14 7.98 1.71 14.73
N VAL A 15 7.60 1.18 15.88
CA VAL A 15 7.76 -0.24 16.20
C VAL A 15 6.40 -0.74 16.67
N ARG A 16 5.97 -1.88 16.13
CA ARG A 16 4.69 -2.50 16.43
C ARG A 16 4.86 -3.97 16.75
N LEU A 17 4.16 -4.43 17.76
CA LEU A 17 3.91 -5.84 18.01
C LEU A 17 2.45 -6.10 17.67
N PHE A 18 2.16 -7.24 17.09
CA PHE A 18 0.81 -7.57 16.68
C PHE A 18 0.52 -9.07 16.85
N ASN A 19 -0.75 -9.35 17.11
CA ASN A 19 -1.37 -10.66 16.96
C ASN A 19 -2.58 -10.47 16.04
N LEU A 20 -2.57 -11.12 14.89
CA LEU A 20 -3.64 -11.10 13.91
C LEU A 20 -4.27 -12.47 13.84
N GLU A 21 -5.59 -12.52 13.82
CA GLU A 21 -6.39 -13.75 13.74
C GLU A 21 -7.41 -13.60 12.63
N ASP A 22 -7.62 -14.64 11.85
CA ASP A 22 -8.55 -14.65 10.75
C ASP A 22 -9.20 -16.03 10.59
N ASP A 23 -10.52 -16.03 10.44
CA ASP A 23 -11.36 -17.18 10.15
C ASP A 23 -11.96 -17.03 8.75
N TYR A 24 -11.72 -17.99 7.86
CA TYR A 24 -12.18 -17.89 6.50
C TYR A 24 -12.47 -19.26 5.87
N TYR A 25 -13.27 -19.27 4.81
CA TYR A 25 -13.46 -20.45 3.97
C TYR A 25 -12.57 -20.36 2.73
N GLN A 26 -12.00 -21.48 2.28
CA GLN A 26 -11.18 -21.55 1.05
C GLN A 26 -12.02 -21.51 -0.23
N THR A 27 -13.33 -21.74 -0.11
CA THR A 27 -14.28 -21.80 -1.22
C THR A 27 -15.50 -20.93 -0.94
N ASP A 28 -16.13 -20.42 -2.00
CA ASP A 28 -17.40 -19.71 -1.91
C ASP A 28 -18.60 -20.68 -1.75
N ASN A 29 -18.38 -21.99 -2.00
CA ASN A 29 -19.38 -23.04 -1.84
C ASN A 29 -19.19 -23.76 -0.50
N PHE A 30 -19.78 -23.26 0.56
CA PHE A 30 -19.74 -23.86 1.90
C PHE A 30 -21.15 -23.99 2.49
N THR A 31 -21.32 -24.89 3.44
CA THR A 31 -22.57 -25.18 4.14
C THR A 31 -22.44 -24.90 5.62
N ASN A 32 -23.55 -24.87 6.33
CA ASN A 32 -23.57 -24.66 7.80
C ASN A 32 -22.87 -25.78 8.60
N LYS A 33 -22.45 -26.87 7.95
CA LYS A 33 -21.71 -27.97 8.57
C LYS A 33 -20.19 -27.80 8.40
N ASP A 34 -19.78 -26.91 7.51
CA ASP A 34 -18.37 -26.67 7.23
C ASP A 34 -17.75 -25.84 8.32
N THR A 35 -16.48 -26.12 8.62
CA THR A 35 -15.66 -25.39 9.56
C THR A 35 -14.69 -24.49 8.82
N THR A 36 -14.46 -23.29 9.35
CA THR A 36 -13.52 -22.34 8.82
C THR A 36 -12.07 -22.80 8.96
N ASP A 37 -11.22 -22.37 8.07
CA ASP A 37 -9.77 -22.32 8.31
C ASP A 37 -9.51 -21.22 9.35
N PHE A 38 -8.60 -21.48 10.27
CA PHE A 38 -8.17 -20.51 11.26
C PHE A 38 -6.68 -20.22 11.10
N THR A 39 -6.34 -18.96 10.94
CA THR A 39 -4.95 -18.51 10.79
C THR A 39 -4.61 -17.46 11.82
N THR A 40 -3.46 -17.62 12.47
CA THR A 40 -2.89 -16.58 13.34
C THR A 40 -1.56 -16.13 12.77
N PHE A 41 -1.26 -14.84 12.89
CA PHE A 41 0.03 -14.27 12.58
C PHE A 41 0.52 -13.40 13.72
N ASN A 42 1.53 -13.91 14.43
CA ASN A 42 2.13 -13.24 15.58
C ASN A 42 3.51 -12.72 15.23
N GLY A 43 3.76 -11.45 15.52
CA GLY A 43 5.04 -10.88 15.16
C GLY A 43 5.23 -9.42 15.54
N GLY A 44 6.22 -8.84 14.88
CA GLY A 44 6.55 -7.43 15.04
C GLY A 44 6.99 -6.79 13.73
N ALA A 45 6.91 -5.48 13.70
CA ALA A 45 7.39 -4.66 12.59
C ALA A 45 8.13 -3.44 13.10
N GLY A 46 9.24 -3.10 12.44
CA GLY A 46 9.94 -1.85 12.58
C GLY A 46 9.84 -1.04 11.29
N SER A 47 9.59 0.25 11.36
CA SER A 47 9.58 1.10 10.18
C SER A 47 10.26 2.44 10.43
N TRP A 48 10.89 2.94 9.38
CA TRP A 48 11.39 4.29 9.28
C TRP A 48 10.75 4.96 8.07
N GLU A 49 10.30 6.19 8.26
CA GLU A 49 9.68 7.00 7.23
C GLU A 49 10.28 8.40 7.26
N PHE A 50 10.71 8.87 6.10
CA PHE A 50 11.09 10.26 5.86
C PHE A 50 10.09 10.89 4.90
N VAL A 51 9.52 12.03 5.29
CA VAL A 51 8.58 12.80 4.48
C VAL A 51 9.06 14.23 4.40
N GLN A 52 9.12 14.77 3.18
CA GLN A 52 9.23 16.19 2.91
C GLN A 52 7.99 16.61 2.12
N ASN A 53 7.27 17.59 2.63
CA ASN A 53 6.01 18.02 2.02
C ASN A 53 5.89 19.55 2.07
N SER A 54 5.93 20.15 0.89
CA SER A 54 5.67 21.58 0.67
C SER A 54 4.44 21.82 -0.22
N LEU A 55 3.63 20.77 -0.48
CA LEU A 55 2.40 20.91 -1.25
C LEU A 55 1.46 21.93 -0.59
N ASN A 56 0.87 22.78 -1.40
CA ASN A 56 -0.01 23.87 -0.94
C ASN A 56 -1.36 23.37 -0.40
N ARG A 57 -1.76 22.14 -0.73
CA ARG A 57 -3.01 21.50 -0.27
C ARG A 57 -2.76 20.04 0.07
N LYS A 58 -3.54 19.49 1.00
CA LYS A 58 -3.48 18.06 1.37
C LYS A 58 -4.00 17.13 0.27
N GLN A 59 -5.05 17.57 -0.42
CA GLN A 59 -5.66 16.88 -1.54
C GLN A 59 -5.70 17.83 -2.74
N PHE A 60 -5.51 17.28 -3.93
CA PHE A 60 -5.57 18.03 -5.18
C PHE A 60 -4.65 19.26 -5.18
N ALA A 61 -3.42 19.09 -4.69
CA ALA A 61 -2.40 20.14 -4.75
C ALA A 61 -2.16 20.58 -6.20
N ASN A 62 -1.80 21.84 -6.40
CA ASN A 62 -1.44 22.42 -7.68
C ASN A 62 -0.07 23.11 -7.66
N SER A 63 0.61 23.12 -6.51
CA SER A 63 1.97 23.64 -6.37
C SER A 63 2.72 22.98 -5.22
N GLY A 64 4.06 23.07 -5.26
CA GLY A 64 4.97 22.53 -4.26
C GLY A 64 5.51 21.14 -4.60
N THR A 65 6.20 20.54 -3.66
CA THR A 65 6.87 19.24 -3.80
C THR A 65 6.49 18.30 -2.67
N PHE A 66 6.44 17.02 -2.97
CA PHE A 66 6.29 15.94 -2.02
C PHE A 66 7.35 14.88 -2.27
N PHE A 67 8.00 14.44 -1.22
CA PHE A 67 8.92 13.31 -1.23
C PHE A 67 8.64 12.44 -0.01
N GLN A 68 8.48 11.14 -0.22
CA GLN A 68 8.37 10.15 0.84
C GLN A 68 9.28 8.96 0.56
N LEU A 69 10.04 8.56 1.56
CA LEU A 69 10.75 7.29 1.60
C LEU A 69 10.34 6.54 2.86
N LYS A 70 9.82 5.33 2.70
CA LYS A 70 9.44 4.47 3.81
C LYS A 70 10.09 3.10 3.66
N ILE A 71 10.73 2.66 4.73
CA ILE A 71 11.32 1.33 4.87
C ILE A 71 10.62 0.66 6.04
N ARG A 72 10.15 -0.57 5.83
CA ARG A 72 9.53 -1.37 6.88
C ARG A 72 10.06 -2.79 6.82
N TYR A 73 10.49 -3.31 7.96
CA TYR A 73 10.82 -4.71 8.16
C TYR A 73 9.73 -5.37 9.01
N VAL A 74 9.32 -6.57 8.63
CA VAL A 74 8.32 -7.36 9.36
C VAL A 74 8.90 -8.75 9.59
N TYR A 75 8.67 -9.27 10.80
CA TYR A 75 8.99 -10.63 11.18
C TYR A 75 7.82 -11.21 11.98
N GLY A 76 7.45 -12.46 11.70
CA GLY A 76 6.39 -13.13 12.44
C GLY A 76 6.23 -14.60 12.08
N MET A 77 5.42 -15.27 12.87
CA MET A 77 5.07 -16.67 12.73
C MET A 77 3.59 -16.80 12.35
N GLU A 78 3.33 -17.39 11.20
CA GLU A 78 2.01 -17.82 10.76
C GLU A 78 1.74 -19.22 11.28
N ARG A 79 0.58 -19.44 11.88
CA ARG A 79 0.03 -20.76 12.21
C ARG A 79 -1.31 -20.90 11.51
N SER A 80 -1.48 -21.93 10.72
CA SER A 80 -2.71 -22.23 9.99
C SER A 80 -3.27 -23.57 10.41
N VAL A 81 -4.53 -23.56 10.81
CA VAL A 81 -5.32 -24.74 11.17
C VAL A 81 -6.39 -24.92 10.10
N PRO A 82 -6.34 -25.98 9.28
CA PRO A 82 -7.27 -26.18 8.21
C PRO A 82 -8.68 -26.52 8.70
N GLY A 83 -9.69 -25.93 8.05
CA GLY A 83 -11.09 -26.30 8.20
C GLY A 83 -11.51 -27.39 7.23
N SER A 84 -12.82 -27.65 7.15
CA SER A 84 -13.38 -28.73 6.33
C SER A 84 -13.30 -28.46 4.81
N THR A 85 -13.18 -27.20 4.41
CA THR A 85 -13.11 -26.79 2.99
C THR A 85 -11.67 -26.57 2.51
N SER A 86 -10.69 -26.76 3.40
CA SER A 86 -9.29 -26.59 3.10
C SER A 86 -8.74 -27.71 2.21
N PRO A 87 -7.92 -27.42 1.20
CA PRO A 87 -7.14 -28.42 0.49
C PRO A 87 -6.03 -29.02 1.35
N GLN A 88 -5.69 -28.38 2.46
CA GLN A 88 -4.69 -28.84 3.41
C GLN A 88 -5.34 -29.76 4.44
N THR A 89 -4.61 -30.79 4.87
CA THR A 89 -5.12 -31.80 5.81
C THR A 89 -4.51 -31.73 7.20
N SER A 90 -3.48 -30.90 7.39
CA SER A 90 -2.77 -30.77 8.67
C SER A 90 -2.44 -29.33 8.98
N GLU A 91 -2.41 -29.04 10.28
CA GLU A 91 -1.89 -27.78 10.81
C GLU A 91 -0.43 -27.61 10.38
N PHE A 92 -0.03 -26.36 10.08
CA PHE A 92 1.36 -26.00 9.85
C PHE A 92 1.70 -24.65 10.46
N GLN A 93 3.01 -24.44 10.63
CA GLN A 93 3.58 -23.18 11.03
C GLN A 93 4.60 -22.74 10.01
N LYS A 94 4.63 -21.44 9.72
CA LYS A 94 5.56 -20.85 8.75
C LYS A 94 6.07 -19.51 9.27
N GLU A 95 7.39 -19.37 9.23
CA GLU A 95 8.06 -18.11 9.51
C GLU A 95 7.98 -17.20 8.30
N HIS A 96 7.67 -15.94 8.55
CA HIS A 96 7.64 -14.89 7.56
C HIS A 96 8.56 -13.75 7.96
N GLN A 97 9.37 -13.31 7.03
CA GLN A 97 10.16 -12.11 7.16
C GLN A 97 10.22 -11.40 5.81
N TRP A 98 10.07 -10.08 5.82
CA TRP A 98 10.15 -9.29 4.60
C TRP A 98 10.52 -7.85 4.83
N ILE A 99 11.02 -7.22 3.77
CA ILE A 99 11.26 -5.79 3.70
C ILE A 99 10.26 -5.18 2.72
N ASN A 100 9.70 -4.03 3.11
CA ASN A 100 8.89 -3.18 2.24
C ASN A 100 9.60 -1.84 2.09
N LEU A 101 9.85 -1.45 0.84
CA LEU A 101 10.35 -0.14 0.43
C LEU A 101 9.26 0.57 -0.35
N ASN A 102 8.95 1.81 0.03
CA ASN A 102 8.02 2.66 -0.69
C ASN A 102 8.68 4.03 -0.90
N LEU A 103 8.83 4.41 -2.15
CA LEU A 103 9.33 5.71 -2.58
C LEU A 103 8.22 6.42 -3.34
N GLU A 104 7.92 7.67 -2.97
CA GLU A 104 6.94 8.49 -3.66
C GLU A 104 7.48 9.91 -3.83
N ILE A 105 7.31 10.45 -5.02
CA ILE A 105 7.76 11.78 -5.40
C ILE A 105 6.63 12.45 -6.18
N GLN A 106 6.30 13.68 -5.82
CA GLN A 106 5.46 14.57 -6.61
C GLN A 106 6.11 15.94 -6.67
N ASP A 107 6.17 16.53 -7.86
CA ASP A 107 6.78 17.84 -8.07
C ASP A 107 6.02 18.62 -9.13
N PHE A 108 5.65 19.87 -8.80
CA PHE A 108 5.04 20.79 -9.76
C PHE A 108 6.11 21.59 -10.47
N ILE A 109 6.53 21.08 -11.64
CA ILE A 109 7.62 21.66 -12.47
C ILE A 109 7.21 22.94 -13.19
N ILE A 110 5.91 23.17 -13.41
CA ILE A 110 5.36 24.43 -13.89
C ILE A 110 4.30 24.86 -12.88
N ASP A 111 4.45 26.06 -12.38
CA ASP A 111 3.54 26.65 -11.40
C ASP A 111 3.38 28.15 -11.70
N ASN A 112 2.31 28.51 -12.41
CA ASN A 112 1.96 29.88 -12.69
C ASN A 112 0.47 30.12 -12.43
N ASN A 113 0.00 31.38 -12.56
CA ASN A 113 -1.35 31.76 -12.18
C ASN A 113 -2.48 31.05 -12.94
N PHE A 114 -2.18 30.49 -14.11
CA PHE A 114 -3.20 29.89 -14.98
C PHE A 114 -2.97 28.40 -15.20
N PHE A 115 -1.70 27.94 -15.24
CA PHE A 115 -1.36 26.58 -15.62
C PHE A 115 -0.35 25.99 -14.65
N HIS A 116 -0.62 24.76 -14.20
CA HIS A 116 0.28 23.99 -13.34
C HIS A 116 0.51 22.62 -13.97
N LEU A 117 1.75 22.17 -13.98
CA LEU A 117 2.13 20.85 -14.43
C LEU A 117 2.90 20.12 -13.33
N GLY A 118 2.31 19.08 -12.82
CA GLY A 118 2.91 18.21 -11.82
C GLY A 118 3.33 16.87 -12.39
N LEU A 119 4.43 16.34 -11.90
CA LEU A 119 4.90 14.98 -12.16
C LEU A 119 4.76 14.18 -10.85
N HIS A 120 4.31 12.94 -10.99
CA HIS A 120 4.19 11.99 -9.87
C HIS A 120 4.91 10.69 -10.24
N ALA A 121 5.67 10.14 -9.30
CA ALA A 121 6.28 8.82 -9.44
C ALA A 121 6.20 8.08 -8.10
N ARG A 122 5.89 6.78 -8.16
CA ARG A 122 5.87 5.90 -7.01
C ARG A 122 6.49 4.56 -7.35
N GLY A 123 7.42 4.11 -6.50
CA GLY A 123 8.04 2.79 -6.59
C GLY A 123 7.81 2.02 -5.30
N VAL A 124 7.39 0.76 -5.44
CA VAL A 124 7.20 -0.15 -4.30
C VAL A 124 7.96 -1.43 -4.56
N PHE A 125 8.73 -1.83 -3.56
CA PHE A 125 9.36 -3.15 -3.49
C PHE A 125 8.99 -3.81 -2.17
N ASN A 126 8.41 -5.01 -2.23
CA ASN A 126 8.05 -5.82 -1.09
C ASN A 126 8.50 -7.26 -1.33
N SER A 127 9.33 -7.79 -0.43
CA SER A 127 9.82 -9.18 -0.49
C SER A 127 8.94 -10.17 0.27
N GLN A 128 7.69 -9.81 0.57
CA GLN A 128 6.75 -10.62 1.31
C GLN A 128 6.47 -11.95 0.61
N SER A 129 6.59 -13.05 1.34
CA SER A 129 6.11 -14.36 0.91
C SER A 129 4.59 -14.48 1.09
N LEU A 130 3.97 -15.40 0.34
CA LEU A 130 2.54 -15.63 0.41
C LEU A 130 2.14 -16.21 1.77
N PHE A 131 1.06 -15.69 2.34
CA PHE A 131 0.31 -16.30 3.43
C PHE A 131 -0.60 -17.42 2.91
N SER A 132 -1.10 -18.26 3.79
CA SER A 132 -2.12 -19.26 3.48
C SER A 132 -3.39 -18.62 2.94
N ASN A 133 -3.77 -17.48 3.50
CA ASN A 133 -4.90 -16.69 3.05
C ASN A 133 -4.48 -15.73 1.94
N TYR A 134 -5.01 -15.94 0.73
CA TYR A 134 -4.79 -15.07 -0.43
C TYR A 134 -5.21 -13.61 -0.17
N THR A 135 -6.39 -13.41 0.43
CA THR A 135 -6.91 -12.07 0.73
C THR A 135 -6.02 -11.34 1.74
N ALA A 136 -5.56 -12.02 2.80
CA ALA A 136 -4.62 -11.45 3.76
C ALA A 136 -3.29 -11.06 3.08
N THR A 137 -2.82 -11.87 2.15
CA THR A 137 -1.63 -11.54 1.35
C THR A 137 -1.82 -10.24 0.56
N LEU A 138 -2.96 -10.08 -0.13
CA LEU A 138 -3.26 -8.87 -0.89
C LEU A 138 -3.44 -7.64 0.01
N LEU A 139 -4.12 -7.78 1.15
CA LEU A 139 -4.35 -6.67 2.08
C LEU A 139 -3.05 -6.14 2.69
N ALA A 140 -2.07 -7.02 2.91
CA ALA A 140 -0.76 -6.62 3.42
C ALA A 140 0.12 -5.89 2.38
N MET A 141 -0.24 -5.95 1.09
CA MET A 141 0.50 -5.29 0.01
C MET A 141 0.13 -3.83 -0.15
N THR A 142 1.10 -3.04 -0.55
CA THR A 142 0.88 -1.62 -0.86
C THR A 142 0.11 -1.50 -2.17
N SER A 143 -0.99 -0.74 -2.16
CA SER A 143 -1.73 -0.41 -3.38
C SER A 143 -1.14 0.81 -4.06
N PHE A 144 -1.25 0.88 -5.39
CA PHE A 144 -1.06 2.12 -6.14
C PHE A 144 -2.37 2.91 -6.12
N SER A 145 -2.35 4.09 -5.50
CA SER A 145 -3.52 4.97 -5.40
C SER A 145 -3.46 6.01 -6.51
N LEU A 146 -4.44 5.99 -7.40
CA LEU A 146 -4.54 6.91 -8.54
C LEU A 146 -4.96 8.32 -8.10
N VAL A 147 -5.88 8.39 -7.16
CA VAL A 147 -6.42 9.63 -6.58
C VAL A 147 -6.62 9.42 -5.08
N PRO A 148 -6.65 10.49 -4.28
CA PRO A 148 -6.80 10.37 -2.82
C PRO A 148 -8.01 9.51 -2.39
N ASP A 149 -9.12 9.59 -3.12
CA ASP A 149 -10.34 8.84 -2.82
C ASP A 149 -10.20 7.34 -3.10
N ALA A 150 -9.29 6.93 -4.00
CA ALA A 150 -9.04 5.53 -4.33
C ALA A 150 -8.39 4.74 -3.17
N GLU A 151 -7.83 5.41 -2.17
CA GLU A 151 -7.30 4.77 -0.97
C GLU A 151 -8.37 4.09 -0.12
N THR A 152 -9.62 4.52 -0.26
CA THR A 152 -10.77 3.95 0.47
C THR A 152 -11.35 2.71 -0.19
N PHE A 153 -10.97 2.41 -1.44
CA PHE A 153 -11.44 1.26 -2.18
C PHE A 153 -10.43 0.11 -2.16
N PHE A 154 -10.94 -1.10 -2.04
CA PHE A 154 -10.14 -2.29 -2.25
C PHE A 154 -10.11 -2.61 -3.75
N LEU A 155 -8.99 -2.28 -4.39
CA LEU A 155 -8.74 -2.52 -5.81
C LEU A 155 -7.58 -3.51 -5.95
N PRO A 156 -7.86 -4.83 -6.04
CA PRO A 156 -6.82 -5.86 -6.07
C PRO A 156 -5.89 -5.73 -7.28
N GLU A 157 -6.37 -5.21 -8.41
CA GLU A 157 -5.60 -5.02 -9.64
C GLU A 157 -4.45 -4.01 -9.48
N TYR A 158 -4.60 -3.08 -8.52
CA TYR A 158 -3.57 -2.08 -8.19
C TYR A 158 -2.71 -2.48 -6.99
N ARG A 159 -2.81 -3.74 -6.54
CA ARG A 159 -1.98 -4.30 -5.47
C ARG A 159 -0.98 -5.29 -6.02
N SER A 160 0.28 -4.96 -5.86
CA SER A 160 1.38 -5.80 -6.27
C SER A 160 2.54 -5.63 -5.28
N PRO A 161 3.28 -6.72 -4.97
CA PRO A 161 4.46 -6.61 -4.12
C PRO A 161 5.54 -5.73 -4.73
N GLN A 162 5.61 -5.69 -6.06
CA GLN A 162 6.60 -4.88 -6.77
C GLN A 162 5.95 -4.17 -7.94
N HIS A 163 5.90 -2.85 -7.86
CA HIS A 163 5.32 -2.04 -8.92
C HIS A 163 5.97 -0.67 -9.04
N LEU A 164 5.82 -0.09 -10.21
CA LEU A 164 6.14 1.30 -10.52
C LEU A 164 4.87 2.00 -10.99
N GLY A 165 4.64 3.19 -10.48
CA GLY A 165 3.61 4.11 -10.96
C GLY A 165 4.24 5.43 -11.37
N ALA A 166 3.69 6.05 -12.42
CA ALA A 166 4.04 7.39 -12.84
C ALA A 166 2.79 8.15 -13.24
N GLY A 167 2.77 9.46 -13.05
CA GLY A 167 1.62 10.28 -13.37
C GLY A 167 1.99 11.69 -13.80
N ILE A 168 1.09 12.29 -14.53
CA ILE A 168 1.14 13.71 -14.96
C ILE A 168 -0.14 14.36 -14.48
N ASN A 169 -0.01 15.44 -13.73
CA ASN A 169 -1.10 16.26 -13.27
C ASN A 169 -1.13 17.57 -14.07
N THR A 170 -2.10 17.75 -14.91
CA THR A 170 -2.28 18.95 -15.73
C THR A 170 -3.44 19.76 -15.18
N ILE A 171 -3.19 20.99 -14.72
CA ILE A 171 -4.19 21.80 -14.01
C ILE A 171 -4.29 23.17 -14.65
N PHE A 172 -5.53 23.59 -14.91
CA PHE A 172 -5.87 24.93 -15.40
C PHE A 172 -6.68 25.67 -14.34
N THR A 173 -6.13 26.75 -13.82
CA THR A 173 -6.84 27.64 -12.89
C THR A 173 -7.67 28.64 -13.69
N VAL A 174 -8.98 28.45 -13.74
CA VAL A 174 -9.92 29.30 -14.49
C VAL A 174 -10.30 30.53 -13.68
N LYS A 175 -10.49 30.36 -12.38
CA LYS A 175 -10.81 31.44 -11.40
C LYS A 175 -10.18 31.12 -10.06
N LYS A 176 -10.09 32.12 -9.18
CA LYS A 176 -9.75 31.90 -7.78
C LYS A 176 -10.67 30.82 -7.20
N ASN A 177 -10.13 29.70 -6.75
CA ASN A 177 -10.82 28.53 -6.21
C ASN A 177 -11.56 27.63 -7.24
N PHE A 178 -11.28 27.77 -8.54
CA PHE A 178 -11.84 26.88 -9.55
C PHE A 178 -10.75 26.41 -10.50
N ASP A 179 -10.34 25.15 -10.34
CA ASP A 179 -9.33 24.45 -11.14
C ASP A 179 -10.01 23.35 -11.98
N ILE A 180 -9.59 23.22 -13.23
CA ILE A 180 -9.88 22.05 -14.07
C ILE A 180 -8.63 21.19 -14.08
N ARG A 181 -8.76 19.93 -13.67
CA ARG A 181 -7.64 19.03 -13.48
C ARG A 181 -7.78 17.78 -14.35
N PHE A 182 -6.69 17.41 -15.02
CA PHE A 182 -6.55 16.18 -15.78
C PHE A 182 -5.35 15.41 -15.22
N ASP A 183 -5.61 14.24 -14.65
CA ASP A 183 -4.59 13.36 -14.11
C ASP A 183 -4.48 12.12 -15.00
N THR A 184 -3.27 11.84 -15.46
CA THR A 184 -2.98 10.65 -16.25
C THR A 184 -1.94 9.83 -15.51
N TYR A 185 -2.21 8.53 -15.37
CA TYR A 185 -1.33 7.62 -14.64
C TYR A 185 -0.96 6.41 -15.50
N TYR A 186 0.25 5.95 -15.30
CA TYR A 186 0.76 4.68 -15.77
C TYR A 186 1.10 3.81 -14.56
N TYR A 187 0.67 2.55 -14.58
CA TYR A 187 0.94 1.58 -13.54
C TYR A 187 1.52 0.31 -14.15
N GLN A 188 2.65 -0.14 -13.63
CA GLN A 188 3.33 -1.34 -14.06
C GLN A 188 3.61 -2.25 -12.86
N PRO A 189 2.82 -3.31 -12.65
CA PRO A 189 3.18 -4.38 -11.73
C PRO A 189 4.28 -5.26 -12.34
N PHE A 190 5.27 -5.65 -11.55
CA PHE A 190 6.32 -6.60 -11.95
C PHE A 190 6.03 -8.02 -11.47
N VAL A 191 5.26 -8.14 -10.41
CA VAL A 191 4.81 -9.42 -9.85
C VAL A 191 3.30 -9.36 -9.68
N GLN A 192 2.59 -10.32 -10.25
CA GLN A 192 1.16 -10.47 -10.07
C GLN A 192 0.88 -11.67 -9.18
N LEU A 193 -0.03 -11.49 -8.23
CA LEU A 193 -0.57 -12.60 -7.45
C LEU A 193 -1.80 -13.13 -8.18
N ILE A 194 -1.73 -14.40 -8.54
CA ILE A 194 -2.83 -15.10 -9.18
C ILE A 194 -3.39 -16.10 -8.17
N LYS A 195 -4.70 -16.02 -7.93
CA LYS A 195 -5.40 -17.06 -7.16
C LYS A 195 -5.43 -18.31 -8.04
N ASN A 196 -4.85 -19.40 -7.55
CA ASN A 196 -5.04 -20.70 -8.19
C ASN A 196 -6.44 -21.20 -7.80
N ASP A 197 -7.30 -21.34 -8.80
CA ASP A 197 -8.63 -21.93 -8.66
C ASP A 197 -8.54 -23.45 -8.40
#